data_0e0e78ce0c2427ca0dceb859ba94e1d3
#
_entry.id   0e0e78ce0c2427ca0dceb859ba94e1d3
#
_cell.length_a   1.000
_cell.length_b   1.000
_cell.length_c   1.000
_cell.angle_alpha   90.00
_cell.angle_beta   90.00
_cell.angle_gamma   90.00
#
_symmetry.space_group_name_H-M   'P 1'
#
loop_
_entity.id
_entity.type
_entity.pdbx_description
1 polymer ?
#
loop_
_entity_poly.entity_id
_entity_poly.type
_entity_poly.pdbx_seq_one_letter_code
_entity_poly.pdbx_strand_id
1 'polypeptide(L)'
;MHVPNEAQMFEPPVFGGLHLAASAAGVRQRGLSRRQSRAAVEYINANLASKLTLAEIAKVVCLSKSHFSRAFKVSHGVSPWVYIIRARVERAKQMIGATREPLSQIPSACGFADQPHLCKTFRRWVGVSPGIWRRAHLAVRTMDEDQGDANRGSLARPGNAEPLPTT
;
A
#
# COMPACT_ATOMS: atom_id res chain seq x y z
N MET A 1 12.33 17.14 -16.38
CA MET A 1 11.76 16.75 -15.07
C MET A 1 11.75 15.24 -15.03
N HIS A 2 12.61 14.65 -14.22
CA HIS A 2 12.75 13.19 -14.12
C HIS A 2 11.64 12.65 -13.24
N VAL A 3 10.71 11.91 -13.83
CA VAL A 3 9.67 11.16 -13.08
C VAL A 3 10.31 9.83 -12.69
N PRO A 4 10.45 9.50 -11.40
CA PRO A 4 11.01 8.22 -11.03
C PRO A 4 10.07 7.09 -11.47
N ASN A 5 10.66 6.07 -12.08
CA ASN A 5 10.01 4.87 -12.61
C ASN A 5 9.23 4.14 -11.51
N GLU A 6 7.94 3.89 -11.74
CA GLU A 6 7.00 3.27 -10.79
C GLU A 6 7.40 1.84 -10.34
N ALA A 7 8.23 1.15 -11.11
CA ALA A 7 8.72 -0.18 -10.78
C ALA A 7 9.60 -0.24 -9.52
N GLN A 8 10.15 0.89 -9.06
CA GLN A 8 10.97 0.97 -7.84
C GLN A 8 10.20 1.41 -6.59
N MET A 9 8.92 1.80 -6.71
CA MET A 9 8.11 2.28 -5.58
C MET A 9 7.14 1.23 -5.02
N PHE A 10 7.02 0.08 -5.65
CA PHE A 10 6.05 -0.94 -5.25
C PHE A 10 6.73 -2.26 -4.87
N GLU A 11 7.69 -2.19 -3.97
CA GLU A 11 7.96 -3.36 -3.15
C GLU A 11 7.05 -3.28 -1.92
N PRO A 12 6.13 -4.25 -1.73
CA PRO A 12 5.53 -4.43 -0.42
C PRO A 12 6.70 -4.61 0.55
N PRO A 13 6.63 -4.06 1.78
CA PRO A 13 7.71 -4.24 2.72
C PRO A 13 7.94 -5.73 2.91
N VAL A 14 8.94 -6.28 2.22
CA VAL A 14 9.48 -7.61 2.48
C VAL A 14 10.12 -7.51 3.86
N PHE A 15 9.36 -7.89 4.87
CA PHE A 15 9.85 -8.05 6.23
C PHE A 15 10.78 -9.27 6.29
N GLY A 16 11.97 -9.13 5.75
CA GLY A 16 13.00 -10.15 5.73
C GLY A 16 14.37 -9.53 5.53
N GLY A 17 14.86 -8.79 6.50
CA GLY A 17 16.20 -8.23 6.47
C GLY A 17 16.72 -8.04 7.89
N LEU A 18 17.54 -8.99 8.36
CA LEU A 18 18.35 -8.83 9.55
C LEU A 18 19.12 -7.50 9.49
N HIS A 19 18.83 -6.57 10.38
CA HIS A 19 19.82 -5.60 10.79
C HIS A 19 20.24 -5.91 12.23
N LEU A 20 21.37 -6.63 12.35
CA LEU A 20 22.18 -6.61 13.55
C LEU A 20 22.83 -5.23 13.67
N ALA A 21 22.32 -4.40 14.55
CA ALA A 21 23.11 -3.34 15.16
C ALA A 21 23.13 -3.63 16.65
N ALA A 22 24.22 -4.21 17.09
CA ALA A 22 24.54 -4.41 18.50
C ALA A 22 24.83 -3.05 19.13
N SER A 23 24.06 -2.70 20.16
CA SER A 23 24.45 -1.73 21.17
C SER A 23 24.25 -2.32 22.54
N ALA A 24 25.24 -2.11 23.39
CA ALA A 24 25.54 -2.77 24.62
C ALA A 24 24.47 -2.68 25.75
N ALA A 25 24.48 -3.70 26.62
CA ALA A 25 23.96 -3.75 27.98
C ALA A 25 22.49 -3.33 28.19
N GLY A 26 21.57 -4.28 27.96
CA GLY A 26 20.19 -4.16 28.37
C GLY A 26 19.43 -5.40 27.91
N VAL A 27 18.59 -5.94 28.75
CA VAL A 27 17.69 -7.08 28.47
C VAL A 27 17.30 -7.11 26.98
N ARG A 28 17.74 -8.14 26.25
CA ARG A 28 17.36 -8.31 24.82
C ARG A 28 15.84 -8.25 24.72
N GLN A 29 15.33 -7.11 24.28
CA GLN A 29 13.90 -6.97 24.05
C GLN A 29 13.51 -7.94 22.93
N ARG A 30 12.81 -9.00 23.33
CA ARG A 30 12.29 -9.97 22.36
C ARG A 30 11.20 -9.31 21.53
N GLY A 31 11.29 -9.46 20.21
CA GLY A 31 10.21 -9.09 19.30
C GLY A 31 8.97 -9.98 19.50
N LEU A 32 7.94 -9.72 18.73
CA LEU A 32 6.76 -10.60 18.61
C LEU A 32 7.16 -11.95 18.03
N SER A 33 6.54 -13.02 18.49
CA SER A 33 6.62 -14.31 17.78
C SER A 33 5.97 -14.18 16.38
N ARG A 34 6.27 -15.09 15.47
CA ARG A 34 5.66 -15.10 14.11
C ARG A 34 4.12 -15.10 14.18
N ARG A 35 3.55 -15.90 15.08
CA ARG A 35 2.10 -15.97 15.30
C ARG A 35 1.53 -14.64 15.81
N GLN A 36 2.18 -14.03 16.80
CA GLN A 36 1.76 -12.73 17.33
C GLN A 36 1.89 -11.62 16.30
N SER A 37 2.99 -11.58 15.55
CA SER A 37 3.20 -10.59 14.49
C SER A 37 2.12 -10.69 13.42
N ARG A 38 1.83 -11.90 12.94
CA ARG A 38 0.78 -12.16 11.96
C ARG A 38 -0.61 -11.74 12.49
N ALA A 39 -0.98 -12.18 13.69
CA ALA A 39 -2.28 -11.84 14.29
C ALA A 39 -2.45 -10.31 14.47
N ALA A 40 -1.40 -9.61 14.92
CA ALA A 40 -1.43 -8.16 15.05
C ALA A 40 -1.63 -7.44 13.71
N VAL A 41 -0.89 -7.85 12.67
CA VAL A 41 -0.99 -7.27 11.33
C VAL A 41 -2.34 -7.55 10.69
N GLU A 42 -2.84 -8.78 10.79
CA GLU A 42 -4.18 -9.15 10.28
C GLU A 42 -5.27 -8.32 10.97
N TYR A 43 -5.20 -8.18 12.29
CA TYR A 43 -6.16 -7.36 13.03
C TYR A 43 -6.11 -5.89 12.63
N ILE A 44 -4.91 -5.31 12.49
CA ILE A 44 -4.73 -3.93 12.02
C ILE A 44 -5.36 -3.76 10.64
N ASN A 45 -5.04 -4.63 9.69
CA ASN A 45 -5.51 -4.50 8.30
C ASN A 45 -7.03 -4.66 8.19
N ALA A 46 -7.63 -5.56 8.97
CA ALA A 46 -9.08 -5.75 9.02
C ALA A 46 -9.82 -4.53 9.60
N ASN A 47 -9.17 -3.75 10.45
CA ASN A 47 -9.80 -2.65 11.18
C ASN A 47 -9.27 -1.25 10.81
N LEU A 48 -8.60 -1.09 9.66
CA LEU A 48 -7.99 0.19 9.27
C LEU A 48 -8.97 1.36 9.21
N ALA A 49 -10.21 1.11 8.79
CA ALA A 49 -11.27 2.13 8.71
C ALA A 49 -11.80 2.56 10.09
N SER A 50 -11.60 1.72 11.09
CA SER A 50 -12.15 1.94 12.43
C SER A 50 -11.16 2.69 13.33
N LYS A 51 -11.65 3.13 14.50
CA LYS A 51 -10.80 3.68 15.55
C LYS A 51 -10.00 2.55 16.20
N LEU A 52 -8.76 2.37 15.77
CA LEU A 52 -7.82 1.41 16.33
C LEU A 52 -7.13 1.96 17.57
N THR A 53 -7.08 1.18 18.64
CA THR A 53 -6.27 1.48 19.83
C THR A 53 -5.17 0.44 20.00
N LEU A 54 -4.04 0.88 20.55
CA LEU A 54 -2.94 -0.04 20.86
C LEU A 54 -3.31 -1.07 21.92
N ALA A 55 -4.28 -0.76 22.79
CA ALA A 55 -4.76 -1.67 23.82
C ALA A 55 -5.53 -2.86 23.21
N GLU A 56 -6.36 -2.60 22.20
CA GLU A 56 -7.09 -3.64 21.48
C GLU A 56 -6.15 -4.57 20.73
N ILE A 57 -5.18 -4.02 20.00
CA ILE A 57 -4.20 -4.82 19.25
C ILE A 57 -3.36 -5.67 20.21
N ALA A 58 -2.93 -5.09 21.34
CA ALA A 58 -2.16 -5.80 22.35
C ALA A 58 -2.94 -6.97 22.99
N LYS A 59 -4.26 -6.82 23.20
CA LYS A 59 -5.15 -7.90 23.66
C LYS A 59 -5.18 -9.08 22.69
N VAL A 60 -5.24 -8.82 21.38
CA VAL A 60 -5.26 -9.88 20.34
C VAL A 60 -4.04 -10.79 20.44
N VAL A 61 -2.91 -10.25 20.86
CA VAL A 61 -1.65 -11.00 20.98
C VAL A 61 -1.28 -11.35 22.44
N CYS A 62 -2.23 -11.17 23.37
CA CYS A 62 -2.07 -11.46 24.80
C CYS A 62 -0.88 -10.75 25.44
N LEU A 63 -0.66 -9.48 25.11
CA LEU A 63 0.41 -8.65 25.66
C LEU A 63 -0.16 -7.38 26.32
N SER A 64 0.58 -6.82 27.26
CA SER A 64 0.30 -5.45 27.73
C SER A 64 0.61 -4.44 26.63
N LYS A 65 -0.07 -3.28 26.63
CA LYS A 65 0.14 -2.18 25.67
C LYS A 65 1.62 -1.79 25.53
N SER A 66 2.32 -1.67 26.66
CA SER A 66 3.73 -1.25 26.68
C SER A 66 4.64 -2.34 26.11
N HIS A 67 4.40 -3.59 26.47
CA HIS A 67 5.16 -4.73 25.92
C HIS A 67 4.91 -4.88 24.42
N PHE A 68 3.66 -4.85 23.99
CA PHE A 68 3.30 -4.89 22.58
C PHE A 68 4.01 -3.81 21.76
N SER A 69 3.94 -2.54 22.19
CA SER A 69 4.57 -1.44 21.45
C SER A 69 6.07 -1.63 21.24
N ARG A 70 6.77 -2.10 22.27
CA ARG A 70 8.23 -2.37 22.19
C ARG A 70 8.52 -3.58 21.31
N ALA A 71 7.85 -4.70 21.54
CA ALA A 71 8.04 -5.93 20.78
C ALA A 71 7.67 -5.76 19.30
N PHE A 72 6.61 -5.01 19.01
CA PHE A 72 6.21 -4.67 17.63
C PHE A 72 7.31 -3.86 16.93
N LYS A 73 7.84 -2.82 17.60
CA LYS A 73 8.93 -2.01 17.02
C LYS A 73 10.19 -2.84 16.76
N VAL A 74 10.51 -3.79 17.63
CA VAL A 74 11.63 -4.73 17.40
C VAL A 74 11.38 -5.61 16.19
N SER A 75 10.15 -6.12 16.02
CA SER A 75 9.81 -7.04 14.92
C SER A 75 9.61 -6.35 13.58
N HIS A 76 9.10 -5.12 13.55
CA HIS A 76 8.70 -4.41 12.33
C HIS A 76 9.54 -3.16 12.02
N GLY A 77 10.51 -2.83 12.86
CA GLY A 77 11.39 -1.65 12.71
C GLY A 77 10.70 -0.30 12.97
N VAL A 78 9.37 -0.27 13.08
CA VAL A 78 8.57 0.93 13.30
C VAL A 78 7.56 0.74 14.42
N SER A 79 7.11 1.84 15.03
CA SER A 79 6.06 1.73 16.07
C SER A 79 4.73 1.27 15.44
N PRO A 80 3.83 0.63 16.23
CA PRO A 80 2.50 0.22 15.73
C PRO A 80 1.72 1.38 15.11
N TRP A 81 1.81 2.58 15.69
CA TRP A 81 1.13 3.75 15.18
C TRP A 81 1.63 4.18 13.79
N VAL A 82 2.94 4.20 13.59
CA VAL A 82 3.56 4.48 12.30
C VAL A 82 3.14 3.44 11.26
N TYR A 83 3.08 2.17 11.65
CA TYR A 83 2.61 1.09 10.80
C TYR A 83 1.15 1.30 10.37
N ILE A 84 0.25 1.62 11.31
CA ILE A 84 -1.17 1.90 11.02
C ILE A 84 -1.32 3.07 10.05
N ILE A 85 -0.59 4.18 10.28
CA ILE A 85 -0.66 5.35 9.38
C ILE A 85 -0.18 5.00 7.97
N ARG A 86 0.92 4.25 7.84
CA ARG A 86 1.40 3.78 6.53
C ARG A 86 0.36 2.92 5.83
N ALA A 87 -0.22 1.95 6.53
CA ALA A 87 -1.25 1.08 5.98
C ALA A 87 -2.50 1.86 5.52
N ARG A 88 -2.92 2.88 6.28
CA ARG A 88 -4.02 3.78 5.90
C ARG A 88 -3.69 4.59 4.64
N VAL A 89 -2.47 5.10 4.53
CA VAL A 89 -2.02 5.85 3.35
C VAL A 89 -1.98 4.94 2.12
N GLU A 90 -1.47 3.71 2.25
CA GLU A 90 -1.47 2.76 1.13
C GLU A 90 -2.89 2.40 0.67
N ARG A 91 -3.81 2.18 1.60
CA ARG A 91 -5.23 1.98 1.26
C ARG A 91 -5.82 3.21 0.55
N ALA A 92 -5.48 4.42 1.01
CA ALA A 92 -5.93 5.65 0.35
C ALA A 92 -5.35 5.77 -1.08
N LYS A 93 -4.09 5.43 -1.31
CA LYS A 93 -3.47 5.39 -2.66
C LYS A 93 -4.25 4.47 -3.59
N GLN A 94 -4.55 3.26 -3.14
CA GLN A 94 -5.33 2.29 -3.91
C GLN A 94 -6.71 2.83 -4.27
N MET A 95 -7.46 3.37 -3.29
CA MET A 95 -8.79 3.92 -3.54
C MET A 95 -8.76 5.14 -4.47
N ILE A 96 -7.80 6.05 -4.28
CA ILE A 96 -7.64 7.25 -5.10
C ILE A 96 -7.30 6.87 -6.56
N GLY A 97 -6.50 5.84 -6.76
CA GLY A 97 -6.11 5.36 -8.10
C GLY A 97 -7.18 4.49 -8.77
N ALA A 98 -7.94 3.71 -7.99
CA ALA A 98 -8.94 2.79 -8.53
C ALA A 98 -10.29 3.45 -8.84
N THR A 99 -10.63 4.55 -8.18
CA THR A 99 -11.96 5.17 -8.27
C THR A 99 -11.90 6.62 -8.72
N ARG A 100 -12.97 7.09 -9.35
CA ARG A 100 -13.21 8.52 -9.62
C ARG A 100 -14.02 9.21 -8.51
N GLU A 101 -14.23 8.53 -7.39
CA GLU A 101 -14.99 9.07 -6.26
C GLU A 101 -14.40 10.39 -5.75
N PRO A 102 -15.25 11.30 -5.26
CA PRO A 102 -14.80 12.53 -4.62
C PRO A 102 -13.84 12.22 -3.47
N LEU A 103 -12.75 12.99 -3.35
CA LEU A 103 -11.77 12.82 -2.26
C LEU A 103 -12.39 12.97 -0.86
N SER A 104 -13.56 13.56 -0.76
CA SER A 104 -14.31 13.71 0.48
C SER A 104 -14.86 12.38 1.04
N GLN A 105 -15.05 11.36 0.21
CA GLN A 105 -15.60 10.05 0.62
C GLN A 105 -14.51 9.05 1.05
N ILE A 106 -13.27 9.27 0.66
CA ILE A 106 -12.15 8.37 0.92
C ILE A 106 -11.68 8.35 2.40
N PRO A 107 -11.70 9.48 3.17
CA PRO A 107 -11.15 9.50 4.51
C PRO A 107 -11.74 8.44 5.45
N SER A 108 -13.05 8.35 5.52
CA SER A 108 -13.75 7.40 6.40
C SER A 108 -13.39 5.94 6.07
N ALA A 109 -13.35 5.60 4.79
CA ALA A 109 -13.02 4.25 4.32
C ALA A 109 -11.56 3.85 4.64
N CYS A 110 -10.66 4.84 4.83
CA CYS A 110 -9.26 4.63 5.16
C CYS A 110 -8.92 4.88 6.64
N GLY A 111 -9.91 5.26 7.47
CA GLY A 111 -9.73 5.53 8.90
C GLY A 111 -9.10 6.89 9.21
N PHE A 112 -9.24 7.87 8.30
CA PHE A 112 -8.94 9.27 8.58
C PHE A 112 -10.19 9.99 9.11
N ALA A 113 -9.99 10.97 9.98
CA ALA A 113 -11.11 11.72 10.57
C ALA A 113 -11.88 12.54 9.52
N ASP A 114 -11.15 13.18 8.61
CA ASP A 114 -11.67 14.07 7.59
C ASP A 114 -10.73 14.21 6.40
N GLN A 115 -11.16 14.91 5.36
CA GLN A 115 -10.37 15.16 4.16
C GLN A 115 -9.09 15.99 4.42
N PRO A 116 -9.10 17.07 5.23
CA PRO A 116 -7.88 17.78 5.60
C PRO A 116 -6.83 16.89 6.26
N HIS A 117 -7.27 16.02 7.19
CA HIS A 117 -6.39 15.05 7.85
C HIS A 117 -5.77 14.06 6.85
N LEU A 118 -6.59 13.51 5.95
CA LEU A 118 -6.10 12.67 4.85
C LEU A 118 -5.07 13.42 4.00
N CYS A 119 -5.40 14.63 3.50
CA CYS A 119 -4.52 15.39 2.61
C CYS A 119 -3.17 15.73 3.26
N LYS A 120 -3.19 16.16 4.52
CA LYS A 120 -1.96 16.48 5.29
C LYS A 120 -1.10 15.23 5.49
N THR A 121 -1.71 14.14 5.90
CA THR A 121 -1.00 12.87 6.16
C THR A 121 -0.47 12.28 4.87
N PHE A 122 -1.29 12.22 3.83
CA PHE A 122 -0.91 11.70 2.52
C PHE A 122 0.28 12.47 1.94
N ARG A 123 0.22 13.82 1.93
CA ARG A 123 1.34 14.64 1.45
C ARG A 123 2.62 14.41 2.24
N ARG A 124 2.51 14.21 3.57
CA ARG A 124 3.66 13.93 4.43
C ARG A 124 4.35 12.61 4.07
N TRP A 125 3.58 11.59 3.69
CA TRP A 125 4.08 10.23 3.45
C TRP A 125 4.39 9.93 1.98
N VAL A 126 3.67 10.54 1.05
CA VAL A 126 3.79 10.31 -0.40
C VAL A 126 4.57 11.44 -1.08
N GLY A 127 4.69 12.61 -0.44
CA GLY A 127 5.38 13.78 -0.98
C GLY A 127 4.47 14.70 -1.81
N VAL A 128 3.35 14.20 -2.34
CA VAL A 128 2.40 14.95 -3.17
C VAL A 128 0.98 14.88 -2.58
N SER A 129 0.10 15.79 -3.01
CA SER A 129 -1.29 15.75 -2.56
C SER A 129 -2.08 14.61 -3.24
N PRO A 130 -3.18 14.12 -2.62
CA PRO A 130 -4.05 13.09 -3.20
C PRO A 130 -4.55 13.43 -4.61
N GLY A 131 -4.85 14.71 -4.86
CA GLY A 131 -5.31 15.16 -6.18
C GLY A 131 -4.23 15.11 -7.26
N ILE A 132 -2.97 15.45 -6.91
CA ILE A 132 -1.83 15.32 -7.82
C ILE A 132 -1.57 13.83 -8.10
N TRP A 133 -1.57 13.01 -7.05
CA TRP A 133 -1.42 11.55 -7.16
C TRP A 133 -2.46 10.93 -8.10
N ARG A 134 -3.73 11.30 -7.94
CA ARG A 134 -4.82 10.82 -8.82
C ARG A 134 -4.58 11.16 -10.28
N ARG A 135 -4.22 12.41 -10.58
CA ARG A 135 -3.98 12.83 -11.98
C ARG A 135 -2.83 12.06 -12.61
N ALA A 136 -1.73 11.90 -11.89
CA ALA A 136 -0.58 11.14 -12.39
C ALA A 136 -0.93 9.67 -12.64
N HIS A 137 -1.66 9.05 -11.73
CA HIS A 137 -2.04 7.62 -11.83
C HIS A 137 -3.07 7.36 -12.94
N LEU A 138 -4.03 8.27 -13.15
CA LEU A 138 -4.98 8.15 -14.26
C LEU A 138 -4.31 8.39 -15.62
N ALA A 139 -3.33 9.28 -15.71
CA ALA A 139 -2.59 9.52 -16.94
C ALA A 139 -1.79 8.30 -17.39
N VAL A 140 -1.19 7.56 -16.46
CA VAL A 140 -0.47 6.31 -16.76
C VAL A 140 -1.43 5.24 -17.29
N ARG A 141 -2.59 5.05 -16.66
CA ARG A 141 -3.57 4.04 -17.10
C ARG A 141 -4.13 4.29 -18.50
N THR A 142 -4.35 5.53 -18.87
CA THR A 142 -4.82 5.86 -20.24
C THR A 142 -3.75 5.58 -21.29
N MET A 143 -2.49 5.71 -20.97
CA MET A 143 -1.39 5.37 -21.87
C MET A 143 -1.24 3.84 -22.08
N ASP A 144 -1.46 3.05 -21.01
CA ASP A 144 -1.40 1.58 -21.10
C ASP A 144 -2.59 1.00 -21.88
N GLU A 145 -3.78 1.60 -21.76
CA GLU A 145 -4.97 1.19 -22.49
C GLU A 145 -4.84 1.46 -24.01
N ASP A 146 -4.20 2.58 -24.40
CA ASP A 146 -3.99 2.96 -25.80
C ASP A 146 -2.93 2.07 -26.50
N GLN A 147 -1.93 1.57 -25.76
CA GLN A 147 -0.93 0.63 -26.29
C GLN A 147 -1.47 -0.80 -26.41
N GLY A 148 -2.44 -1.18 -25.59
CA GLY A 148 -3.08 -2.50 -25.63
C GLY A 148 -3.94 -2.71 -26.87
N ASP A 149 -4.60 -1.69 -27.38
CA ASP A 149 -5.45 -1.76 -28.57
C ASP A 149 -4.64 -1.72 -29.88
N ALA A 150 -3.53 -1.01 -29.92
CA ALA A 150 -2.64 -0.96 -31.08
C ALA A 150 -2.03 -2.34 -31.41
N ASN A 151 -1.80 -3.18 -30.39
CA ASN A 151 -1.21 -4.51 -30.57
C ASN A 151 -2.25 -5.60 -30.93
N ARG A 152 -3.55 -5.35 -30.72
CA ARG A 152 -4.63 -6.28 -31.12
C ARG A 152 -5.06 -6.12 -32.59
N GLY A 153 -4.78 -4.97 -33.19
CA GLY A 153 -5.14 -4.68 -34.59
C GLY A 153 -4.22 -5.29 -35.66
N SER A 154 -3.03 -5.79 -35.24
CA SER A 154 -1.99 -6.26 -36.18
C SER A 154 -2.04 -7.77 -36.52
N LEU A 155 -2.95 -8.56 -35.94
CA LEU A 155 -2.99 -10.03 -36.11
C LEU A 155 -4.17 -10.57 -36.92
N ALA A 156 -4.89 -9.75 -37.73
CA ALA A 156 -5.99 -10.23 -38.52
C ALA A 156 -5.92 -9.77 -39.98
N ARG A 157 -5.06 -10.41 -40.77
CA ARG A 157 -5.27 -10.55 -42.22
C ARG A 157 -4.81 -11.93 -42.67
N PRO A 158 -5.68 -12.94 -42.81
CA PRO A 158 -5.43 -14.08 -43.66
C PRO A 158 -5.69 -13.64 -45.10
N GLY A 159 -4.69 -13.88 -45.97
CA GLY A 159 -4.74 -13.56 -47.37
C GLY A 159 -5.86 -14.28 -48.12
N ASN A 160 -6.55 -13.53 -48.95
CA ASN A 160 -7.41 -14.04 -50.00
C ASN A 160 -6.58 -14.84 -50.99
N ALA A 161 -6.81 -16.15 -51.04
CA ALA A 161 -6.35 -17.01 -52.14
C ALA A 161 -7.42 -16.97 -53.24
N GLU A 162 -7.13 -16.36 -54.36
CA GLU A 162 -7.94 -16.49 -55.58
C GLU A 162 -7.80 -17.90 -56.15
N PRO A 163 -8.88 -18.54 -56.64
CA PRO A 163 -8.81 -19.81 -57.40
C PRO A 163 -8.46 -19.53 -58.85
N LEU A 164 -7.49 -20.28 -59.38
CA LEU A 164 -7.13 -20.31 -60.81
C LEU A 164 -8.21 -20.93 -61.64
N PRO A 165 -8.43 -20.46 -62.90
CA PRO A 165 -9.41 -21.05 -63.79
C PRO A 165 -8.86 -22.33 -64.46
N THR A 166 -9.65 -23.39 -64.40
CA THR A 166 -9.47 -24.62 -65.23
C THR A 166 -9.99 -24.45 -66.60
N THR A 167 -9.15 -24.74 -67.58
CA THR A 167 -9.50 -25.07 -68.98
C THR A 167 -9.61 -26.56 -69.14
#